data_cce1a4b7e7e803950611da8977f445b8
#
_entry.id   cce1a4b7e7e803950611da8977f445b8
#
_cell.length_a   1.000
_cell.length_b   1.000
_cell.length_c   1.000
_cell.angle_alpha   90.00
_cell.angle_beta   90.00
_cell.angle_gamma   90.00
#
_symmetry.space_group_name_H-M   'P 1'
#
loop_
_entity.id
_entity.type
_entity.pdbx_description
1 polymer ?
#
loop_
_entity_poly.entity_id
_entity_poly.type
_entity_poly.pdbx_seq_one_letter_code
_entity_poly.pdbx_strand_id
1 'polypeptide(L)'
;KEMLGVEFTLTEPDGHTLDVQVGMPGLFSIYNALATIGVGKVLGLADAPIHEGLKKALVKGRVELVPISHKFTILIDYAHNEAATESLIETLREYNPNRLVVVFGCGGNRSKLRRYGMGEVCAKLADFSILTEDNNRFEKVEDIIADIKTGMAKGNPDAKYVEIPDRLDALHYAIDHAQEGDLIAVIGKGHEAYRDREGVKTPFLERELIEEYAAETGVE
;
A
#
# COMPACT_ATOMS: atom_id res chain seq x y z
N LYS A 1 12.19 14.91 -5.79
CA LYS A 1 11.81 13.83 -4.85
C LYS A 1 12.43 12.54 -5.36
N GLU A 2 13.21 11.88 -4.52
CA GLU A 2 13.73 10.56 -4.85
C GLU A 2 12.54 9.60 -5.00
N MET A 3 12.56 8.80 -6.08
CA MET A 3 11.56 7.75 -6.26
C MET A 3 11.67 6.74 -5.12
N LEU A 4 10.54 6.32 -4.57
CA LEU A 4 10.52 5.16 -3.68
C LEU A 4 11.06 3.96 -4.47
N GLY A 5 12.15 3.39 -4.02
CA GLY A 5 12.80 2.26 -4.69
C GLY A 5 13.86 1.64 -3.79
N VAL A 6 14.53 0.60 -4.28
CA VAL A 6 15.66 -0.02 -3.59
C VAL A 6 16.87 -0.09 -4.51
N GLU A 7 18.05 0.02 -3.90
CA GLU A 7 19.35 -0.17 -4.54
C GLU A 7 20.14 -1.22 -3.77
N PHE A 8 20.81 -2.10 -4.48
CA PHE A 8 21.67 -3.12 -3.87
C PHE A 8 22.77 -3.56 -4.81
N THR A 9 23.85 -4.08 -4.25
CA THR A 9 24.93 -4.73 -5.04
C THR A 9 24.73 -6.22 -5.03
N LEU A 10 24.57 -6.82 -6.20
CA LEU A 10 24.58 -8.27 -6.41
C LEU A 10 26.01 -8.74 -6.64
N THR A 11 26.47 -9.75 -5.88
CA THR A 11 27.73 -10.45 -6.15
C THR A 11 27.41 -11.82 -6.71
N GLU A 12 27.89 -12.11 -7.91
CA GLU A 12 27.72 -13.39 -8.58
C GLU A 12 28.74 -14.43 -8.07
N PRO A 13 28.50 -15.74 -8.30
CA PRO A 13 29.40 -16.80 -7.84
C PRO A 13 30.83 -16.71 -8.38
N ASP A 14 31.03 -16.10 -9.54
CA ASP A 14 32.34 -15.85 -10.16
C ASP A 14 33.04 -14.59 -9.62
N GLY A 15 32.41 -13.87 -8.71
CA GLY A 15 32.92 -12.64 -8.10
C GLY A 15 32.57 -11.36 -8.88
N HIS A 16 31.85 -11.45 -9.99
CA HIS A 16 31.35 -10.28 -10.69
C HIS A 16 30.31 -9.55 -9.84
N THR A 17 30.36 -8.21 -9.81
CA THR A 17 29.45 -7.37 -9.05
C THR A 17 28.63 -6.48 -9.95
N LEU A 18 27.34 -6.31 -9.60
CA LEU A 18 26.37 -5.51 -10.31
C LEU A 18 25.63 -4.60 -9.33
N ASP A 19 25.62 -3.30 -9.60
CA ASP A 19 24.76 -2.37 -8.86
C ASP A 19 23.39 -2.33 -9.52
N VAL A 20 22.37 -2.70 -8.76
CA VAL A 20 20.99 -2.89 -9.23
C VAL A 20 20.09 -1.85 -8.60
N GLN A 21 19.32 -1.14 -9.42
CA GLN A 21 18.24 -0.25 -9.00
C GLN A 21 16.90 -0.88 -9.37
N VAL A 22 15.95 -0.84 -8.44
CA VAL A 22 14.57 -1.33 -8.64
C VAL A 22 13.61 -0.20 -8.30
N GLY A 23 12.69 0.12 -9.20
CA GLY A 23 11.71 1.20 -9.04
C GLY A 23 10.62 0.93 -8.01
N MET A 24 10.69 -0.19 -7.29
CA MET A 24 9.74 -0.57 -6.23
C MET A 24 10.46 -0.69 -4.89
N PRO A 25 9.87 -0.16 -3.78
CA PRO A 25 10.49 -0.20 -2.46
C PRO A 25 10.38 -1.57 -1.80
N GLY A 26 11.14 -1.72 -0.70
CA GLY A 26 11.06 -2.83 0.22
C GLY A 26 11.92 -4.03 -0.13
N LEU A 27 12.30 -4.76 0.91
CA LEU A 27 13.19 -5.94 0.82
C LEU A 27 12.64 -7.03 -0.12
N PHE A 28 11.32 -7.20 -0.18
CA PHE A 28 10.68 -8.13 -1.11
C PHE A 28 10.95 -7.79 -2.59
N SER A 29 11.17 -6.52 -2.92
CA SER A 29 11.53 -6.09 -4.28
C SER A 29 12.93 -6.55 -4.67
N ILE A 30 13.85 -6.63 -3.70
CA ILE A 30 15.19 -7.21 -3.90
C ILE A 30 15.07 -8.70 -4.27
N TYR A 31 14.29 -9.50 -3.54
CA TYR A 31 14.09 -10.91 -3.85
C TYR A 31 13.45 -11.13 -5.22
N ASN A 32 12.47 -10.32 -5.58
CA ASN A 32 11.83 -10.37 -6.89
C ASN A 32 12.82 -9.99 -8.01
N ALA A 33 13.67 -8.99 -7.78
CA ALA A 33 14.71 -8.58 -8.71
C ALA A 33 15.76 -9.70 -8.90
N LEU A 34 16.22 -10.34 -7.82
CA LEU A 34 17.16 -11.47 -7.89
C LEU A 34 16.58 -12.62 -8.71
N ALA A 35 15.30 -12.96 -8.53
CA ALA A 35 14.64 -13.98 -9.34
C ALA A 35 14.57 -13.57 -10.82
N THR A 36 14.26 -12.31 -11.11
CA THR A 36 14.22 -11.76 -12.48
C THR A 36 15.58 -11.80 -13.14
N ILE A 37 16.65 -11.39 -12.44
CA ILE A 37 18.03 -11.44 -12.92
C ILE A 37 18.43 -12.89 -13.22
N GLY A 38 18.15 -13.82 -12.29
CA GLY A 38 18.46 -15.23 -12.48
C GLY A 38 17.79 -15.83 -13.72
N VAL A 39 16.50 -15.56 -13.92
CA VAL A 39 15.77 -16.01 -15.12
C VAL A 39 16.34 -15.35 -16.38
N GLY A 40 16.61 -14.04 -16.36
CA GLY A 40 17.19 -13.31 -17.49
C GLY A 40 18.53 -13.91 -17.92
N LYS A 41 19.40 -14.22 -16.97
CA LYS A 41 20.70 -14.86 -17.25
C LYS A 41 20.56 -16.27 -17.83
N VAL A 42 19.64 -17.08 -17.31
CA VAL A 42 19.35 -18.41 -17.87
C VAL A 42 18.86 -18.32 -19.32
N LEU A 43 18.13 -17.27 -19.66
CA LEU A 43 17.66 -16.98 -21.02
C LEU A 43 18.72 -16.32 -21.91
N GLY A 44 19.92 -16.04 -21.40
CA GLY A 44 21.02 -15.42 -22.14
C GLY A 44 20.83 -13.93 -22.41
N LEU A 45 20.01 -13.23 -21.61
CA LEU A 45 19.87 -11.78 -21.72
C LEU A 45 21.09 -11.07 -21.15
N ALA A 46 21.47 -9.96 -21.78
CA ALA A 46 22.53 -9.10 -21.25
C ALA A 46 22.07 -8.35 -20.00
N ASP A 47 23.02 -7.91 -19.16
CA ASP A 47 22.71 -7.22 -17.90
C ASP A 47 21.99 -5.88 -18.10
N ALA A 48 22.41 -5.10 -19.08
CA ALA A 48 21.86 -3.77 -19.32
C ALA A 48 20.33 -3.73 -19.54
N PRO A 49 19.72 -4.55 -20.43
CA PRO A 49 18.26 -4.59 -20.55
C PRO A 49 17.56 -5.14 -19.30
N ILE A 50 18.17 -6.03 -18.52
CA ILE A 50 17.60 -6.51 -17.25
C ILE A 50 17.55 -5.35 -16.25
N HIS A 51 18.64 -4.61 -16.08
CA HIS A 51 18.73 -3.47 -15.16
C HIS A 51 17.76 -2.34 -15.55
N GLU A 52 17.70 -1.99 -16.83
CA GLU A 52 16.75 -0.99 -17.31
C GLU A 52 15.28 -1.39 -17.08
N GLY A 53 14.98 -2.68 -17.24
CA GLY A 53 13.66 -3.24 -16.93
C GLY A 53 13.32 -3.14 -15.44
N LEU A 54 14.25 -3.53 -14.56
CA LEU A 54 14.07 -3.47 -13.11
C LEU A 54 13.91 -2.04 -12.60
N LYS A 55 14.69 -1.10 -13.11
CA LYS A 55 14.61 0.33 -12.76
C LYS A 55 13.25 0.93 -13.11
N LYS A 56 12.65 0.48 -14.22
CA LYS A 56 11.34 0.95 -14.71
C LYS A 56 10.18 0.08 -14.25
N ALA A 57 10.45 -0.99 -13.48
CA ALA A 57 9.43 -1.92 -13.04
C ALA A 57 8.42 -1.21 -12.14
N LEU A 58 7.16 -1.24 -12.54
CA LEU A 58 6.02 -0.78 -11.79
C LEU A 58 4.95 -1.85 -11.85
N VAL A 59 4.36 -2.19 -10.71
CA VAL A 59 3.25 -3.14 -10.63
C VAL A 59 2.04 -2.41 -10.09
N LYS A 60 0.97 -2.35 -10.87
CA LYS A 60 -0.28 -1.71 -10.45
C LYS A 60 -0.76 -2.28 -9.12
N GLY A 61 -1.11 -1.39 -8.19
CA GLY A 61 -1.57 -1.76 -6.86
C GLY A 61 -0.51 -2.41 -5.97
N ARG A 62 0.77 -2.19 -6.24
CA ARG A 62 1.89 -2.62 -5.38
C ARG A 62 2.82 -1.44 -5.14
N VAL A 63 2.68 -0.81 -3.99
CA VAL A 63 3.35 0.45 -3.62
C VAL A 63 3.28 1.45 -4.78
N GLU A 64 2.11 1.52 -5.41
CA GLU A 64 1.86 2.34 -6.57
C GLU A 64 1.66 3.79 -6.15
N LEU A 65 2.62 4.65 -6.48
CA LEU A 65 2.52 6.09 -6.19
C LEU A 65 1.44 6.76 -7.04
N VAL A 66 0.66 7.63 -6.40
CA VAL A 66 -0.32 8.51 -7.06
C VAL A 66 0.16 9.96 -6.87
N PRO A 67 0.80 10.56 -7.89
CA PRO A 67 1.50 11.84 -7.75
C PRO A 67 0.53 13.04 -7.86
N ILE A 68 -0.28 13.26 -6.83
CA ILE A 68 -1.26 14.36 -6.77
C ILE A 68 -0.77 15.59 -6.01
N SER A 69 0.31 15.50 -5.24
CA SER A 69 0.80 16.60 -4.41
C SER A 69 2.32 16.61 -4.29
N HIS A 70 2.87 17.81 -4.04
CA HIS A 70 4.26 17.98 -3.64
C HIS A 70 4.45 18.04 -2.12
N LYS A 71 3.36 18.21 -1.35
CA LYS A 71 3.38 18.36 0.11
C LYS A 71 3.34 17.01 0.83
N PHE A 72 2.64 16.03 0.27
CA PHE A 72 2.51 14.69 0.85
C PHE A 72 2.62 13.61 -0.25
N THR A 73 2.80 12.39 0.17
CA THR A 73 2.86 11.22 -0.71
C THR A 73 1.65 10.35 -0.46
N ILE A 74 0.95 9.93 -1.52
CA ILE A 74 -0.09 8.91 -1.44
C ILE A 74 0.29 7.72 -2.34
N LEU A 75 0.03 6.52 -1.84
CA LEU A 75 0.28 5.28 -2.58
C LEU A 75 -0.84 4.26 -2.37
N ILE A 76 -0.98 3.36 -3.33
CA ILE A 76 -1.94 2.26 -3.31
C ILE A 76 -1.19 0.94 -3.22
N ASP A 77 -1.63 0.05 -2.31
CA ASP A 77 -1.07 -1.30 -2.17
C ASP A 77 -2.15 -2.37 -1.95
N TYR A 78 -1.81 -3.59 -2.29
CA TYR A 78 -2.69 -4.76 -2.16
C TYR A 78 -2.55 -5.49 -0.81
N ALA A 79 -1.78 -4.98 0.14
CA ALA A 79 -1.67 -5.57 1.47
C ALA A 79 -3.06 -5.72 2.12
N HIS A 80 -3.48 -6.96 2.37
CA HIS A 80 -4.83 -7.31 2.84
C HIS A 80 -4.83 -8.39 3.92
N ASN A 81 -3.71 -8.58 4.59
CA ASN A 81 -3.53 -9.45 5.74
C ASN A 81 -2.44 -8.90 6.67
N GLU A 82 -2.36 -9.45 7.88
CA GLU A 82 -1.45 -8.99 8.94
C GLU A 82 0.01 -8.87 8.45
N ALA A 83 0.59 -9.96 7.98
CA ALA A 83 2.01 -10.01 7.60
C ALA A 83 2.35 -9.05 6.44
N ALA A 84 1.47 -8.94 5.43
CA ALA A 84 1.68 -8.02 4.32
C ALA A 84 1.56 -6.55 4.77
N THR A 85 0.61 -6.27 5.67
CA THR A 85 0.40 -4.92 6.22
C THR A 85 1.60 -4.50 7.07
N GLU A 86 2.10 -5.40 7.93
CA GLU A 86 3.28 -5.17 8.76
C GLU A 86 4.51 -4.86 7.90
N SER A 87 4.83 -5.76 6.96
CA SER A 87 5.97 -5.59 6.05
C SER A 87 5.90 -4.29 5.23
N LEU A 88 4.70 -3.93 4.76
CA LEU A 88 4.50 -2.67 4.04
C LEU A 88 4.77 -1.46 4.95
N ILE A 89 4.14 -1.41 6.12
CA ILE A 89 4.27 -0.27 7.05
C ILE A 89 5.73 -0.11 7.50
N GLU A 90 6.42 -1.20 7.85
CA GLU A 90 7.85 -1.17 8.19
C GLU A 90 8.69 -0.60 7.05
N THR A 91 8.45 -1.08 5.82
CA THR A 91 9.11 -0.53 4.62
C THR A 91 8.87 0.97 4.46
N LEU A 92 7.61 1.42 4.64
CA LEU A 92 7.27 2.84 4.50
C LEU A 92 7.87 3.70 5.61
N ARG A 93 8.08 3.15 6.80
CA ARG A 93 8.77 3.83 7.91
C ARG A 93 10.24 4.13 7.61
N GLU A 94 10.92 3.33 6.79
CA GLU A 94 12.31 3.58 6.37
C GLU A 94 12.48 4.91 5.63
N TYR A 95 11.40 5.43 5.01
CA TYR A 95 11.39 6.74 4.35
C TYR A 95 11.19 7.93 5.30
N ASN A 96 11.09 7.69 6.60
CA ASN A 96 10.97 8.70 7.66
C ASN A 96 9.86 9.74 7.41
N PRO A 97 8.62 9.33 7.12
CA PRO A 97 7.52 10.29 6.95
C PRO A 97 7.27 11.04 8.25
N ASN A 98 6.82 12.30 8.14
CA ASN A 98 6.39 13.07 9.32
C ASN A 98 5.20 12.39 10.02
N ARG A 99 4.29 11.81 9.24
CA ARG A 99 3.17 11.01 9.72
C ARG A 99 2.84 9.92 8.69
N LEU A 100 2.68 8.69 9.15
CA LEU A 100 2.23 7.57 8.33
C LEU A 100 0.73 7.33 8.59
N VAL A 101 -0.07 7.60 7.56
CA VAL A 101 -1.54 7.41 7.57
C VAL A 101 -1.87 6.14 6.79
N VAL A 102 -2.73 5.27 7.34
CA VAL A 102 -3.16 4.05 6.66
C VAL A 102 -4.67 4.06 6.47
N VAL A 103 -5.12 4.02 5.21
CA VAL A 103 -6.53 3.89 4.82
C VAL A 103 -6.81 2.43 4.50
N PHE A 104 -7.65 1.77 5.29
CA PHE A 104 -7.91 0.36 5.09
C PHE A 104 -9.27 -0.13 5.58
N GLY A 105 -9.70 -1.21 5.00
CA GLY A 105 -10.80 -2.04 5.45
C GLY A 105 -10.46 -3.51 5.28
N CYS A 106 -11.44 -4.37 5.51
CA CYS A 106 -11.28 -5.80 5.30
C CYS A 106 -12.45 -6.38 4.51
N GLY A 107 -12.16 -7.40 3.71
CA GLY A 107 -13.19 -8.09 2.95
C GLY A 107 -14.19 -8.84 3.85
N GLY A 108 -15.47 -8.70 3.52
CA GLY A 108 -16.53 -9.50 4.10
C GLY A 108 -16.50 -10.97 3.63
N ASN A 109 -17.16 -11.87 4.36
CA ASN A 109 -17.17 -13.31 4.11
C ASN A 109 -15.75 -13.91 4.06
N ARG A 110 -14.85 -13.39 4.88
CA ARG A 110 -13.47 -13.81 5.06
C ARG A 110 -13.16 -14.04 6.54
N SER A 111 -12.00 -14.64 6.82
CA SER A 111 -11.56 -14.90 8.20
C SER A 111 -11.48 -13.60 8.99
N LYS A 112 -12.15 -13.56 10.14
CA LYS A 112 -12.09 -12.43 11.09
C LYS A 112 -10.69 -12.21 11.67
N LEU A 113 -9.85 -13.24 11.69
CA LEU A 113 -8.46 -13.12 12.16
C LEU A 113 -7.67 -12.07 11.36
N ARG A 114 -7.97 -11.89 10.07
CA ARG A 114 -7.36 -10.82 9.26
C ARG A 114 -7.71 -9.43 9.77
N ARG A 115 -8.97 -9.23 10.21
CA ARG A 115 -9.45 -7.95 10.72
C ARG A 115 -8.72 -7.59 12.01
N TYR A 116 -8.62 -8.57 12.92
CA TYR A 116 -7.90 -8.41 14.19
C TYR A 116 -6.41 -8.15 13.95
N GLY A 117 -5.74 -8.96 13.10
CA GLY A 117 -4.32 -8.81 12.80
C GLY A 117 -3.98 -7.49 12.13
N MET A 118 -4.72 -7.10 11.08
CA MET A 118 -4.49 -5.80 10.42
C MET A 118 -4.74 -4.63 11.37
N GLY A 119 -5.80 -4.69 12.20
CA GLY A 119 -6.08 -3.68 13.22
C GLY A 119 -4.95 -3.58 14.24
N GLU A 120 -4.44 -4.70 14.74
CA GLU A 120 -3.32 -4.75 15.70
C GLU A 120 -2.04 -4.14 15.13
N VAL A 121 -1.69 -4.50 13.89
CA VAL A 121 -0.51 -3.97 13.19
C VAL A 121 -0.62 -2.47 12.95
N CYS A 122 -1.74 -2.01 12.39
CA CYS A 122 -1.94 -0.58 12.13
C CYS A 122 -1.92 0.26 13.41
N ALA A 123 -2.50 -0.26 14.52
CA ALA A 123 -2.48 0.43 15.80
C ALA A 123 -1.06 0.55 16.39
N LYS A 124 -0.18 -0.42 16.14
CA LYS A 124 1.22 -0.40 16.62
C LYS A 124 2.12 0.47 15.78
N LEU A 125 1.94 0.46 14.46
CA LEU A 125 2.95 0.94 13.52
C LEU A 125 2.54 2.19 12.75
N ALA A 126 1.24 2.51 12.60
CA ALA A 126 0.78 3.72 11.95
C ALA A 126 0.58 4.86 12.96
N ASP A 127 0.70 6.11 12.51
CA ASP A 127 0.40 7.29 13.34
C ASP A 127 -1.10 7.62 13.34
N PHE A 128 -1.78 7.29 12.25
CA PHE A 128 -3.20 7.50 12.09
C PHE A 128 -3.82 6.45 11.16
N SER A 129 -5.01 5.97 11.48
CA SER A 129 -5.75 5.01 10.66
C SER A 129 -7.11 5.55 10.23
N ILE A 130 -7.47 5.34 8.98
CA ILE A 130 -8.81 5.62 8.45
C ILE A 130 -9.46 4.27 8.16
N LEU A 131 -10.45 3.91 8.98
CA LEU A 131 -11.15 2.64 8.90
C LEU A 131 -12.34 2.77 7.96
N THR A 132 -12.37 1.96 6.91
CA THR A 132 -13.38 2.05 5.87
C THR A 132 -13.77 0.67 5.33
N GLU A 133 -14.67 0.63 4.35
CA GLU A 133 -14.94 -0.61 3.64
C GLU A 133 -13.79 -1.06 2.74
N ASP A 134 -13.83 -2.34 2.42
CA ASP A 134 -13.19 -2.96 1.26
C ASP A 134 -14.31 -3.59 0.42
N ASN A 135 -14.21 -4.84 0.00
CA ASN A 135 -15.32 -5.62 -0.55
C ASN A 135 -16.10 -6.27 0.60
N ASN A 136 -17.04 -5.54 1.18
CA ASN A 136 -17.80 -6.00 2.36
C ASN A 136 -18.81 -7.13 2.02
N ARG A 137 -19.09 -7.36 0.75
CA ARG A 137 -19.98 -8.42 0.24
C ARG A 137 -21.32 -8.41 0.97
N PHE A 138 -21.61 -9.46 1.75
CA PHE A 138 -22.88 -9.63 2.48
C PHE A 138 -22.78 -9.26 3.96
N GLU A 139 -21.65 -8.73 4.44
CA GLU A 139 -21.49 -8.25 5.80
C GLU A 139 -21.65 -6.73 5.88
N LYS A 140 -22.16 -6.24 7.01
CA LYS A 140 -22.21 -4.81 7.27
C LYS A 140 -20.80 -4.28 7.52
N VAL A 141 -20.51 -3.13 6.95
CA VAL A 141 -19.18 -2.52 7.07
C VAL A 141 -18.86 -2.14 8.51
N GLU A 142 -19.88 -1.73 9.27
CA GLU A 142 -19.75 -1.37 10.69
C GLU A 142 -19.30 -2.56 11.54
N ASP A 143 -19.80 -3.77 11.24
CA ASP A 143 -19.42 -5.00 11.94
C ASP A 143 -17.95 -5.37 11.63
N ILE A 144 -17.52 -5.15 10.37
CA ILE A 144 -16.13 -5.37 9.96
C ILE A 144 -15.21 -4.37 10.68
N ILE A 145 -15.60 -3.08 10.73
CA ILE A 145 -14.85 -2.03 11.44
C ILE A 145 -14.78 -2.35 12.94
N ALA A 146 -15.85 -2.84 13.56
CA ALA A 146 -15.85 -3.25 14.97
C ALA A 146 -14.84 -4.39 15.24
N ASP A 147 -14.74 -5.38 14.35
CA ASP A 147 -13.73 -6.42 14.42
C ASP A 147 -12.30 -5.82 14.29
N ILE A 148 -12.06 -4.90 13.35
CA ILE A 148 -10.77 -4.20 13.19
C ILE A 148 -10.39 -3.47 14.48
N LYS A 149 -11.33 -2.72 15.07
CA LYS A 149 -11.13 -1.97 16.34
C LYS A 149 -10.77 -2.89 17.51
N THR A 150 -11.32 -4.12 17.53
CA THR A 150 -10.93 -5.14 18.52
C THR A 150 -9.43 -5.47 18.42
N GLY A 151 -8.91 -5.59 17.19
CA GLY A 151 -7.47 -5.75 16.95
C GLY A 151 -6.67 -4.51 17.33
N MET A 152 -7.15 -3.33 16.98
CA MET A 152 -6.49 -2.07 17.32
C MET A 152 -6.33 -1.90 18.83
N ALA A 153 -7.38 -2.16 19.61
CA ALA A 153 -7.33 -2.08 21.07
C ALA A 153 -6.29 -3.05 21.69
N LYS A 154 -6.07 -4.21 21.05
CA LYS A 154 -5.02 -5.15 21.45
C LYS A 154 -3.62 -4.64 21.10
N GLY A 155 -3.46 -3.99 19.94
CA GLY A 155 -2.18 -3.47 19.48
C GLY A 155 -1.72 -2.24 20.25
N ASN A 156 -2.59 -1.23 20.29
CA ASN A 156 -2.39 0.01 21.03
C ASN A 156 -3.76 0.63 21.33
N PRO A 157 -4.24 0.63 22.58
CA PRO A 157 -5.54 1.19 22.93
C PRO A 157 -5.64 2.71 22.73
N ASP A 158 -4.51 3.42 22.65
CA ASP A 158 -4.44 4.87 22.41
C ASP A 158 -4.22 5.22 20.94
N ALA A 159 -4.28 4.23 20.03
CA ALA A 159 -4.11 4.46 18.61
C ALA A 159 -5.16 5.43 18.05
N LYS A 160 -4.70 6.36 17.24
CA LYS A 160 -5.56 7.38 16.64
C LYS A 160 -6.19 6.86 15.34
N TYR A 161 -7.49 6.97 15.23
CA TYR A 161 -8.22 6.58 14.03
C TYR A 161 -9.50 7.37 13.83
N VAL A 162 -10.06 7.28 12.63
CA VAL A 162 -11.41 7.71 12.29
C VAL A 162 -12.14 6.59 11.55
N GLU A 163 -13.45 6.51 11.72
CA GLU A 163 -14.32 5.56 11.03
C GLU A 163 -15.08 6.29 9.93
N ILE A 164 -14.85 5.93 8.69
CA ILE A 164 -15.54 6.47 7.51
C ILE A 164 -15.97 5.28 6.65
N PRO A 165 -17.21 4.77 6.82
CA PRO A 165 -17.67 3.53 6.20
C PRO A 165 -17.58 3.52 4.68
N ASP A 166 -17.97 4.61 4.00
CA ASP A 166 -17.81 4.71 2.53
C ASP A 166 -16.35 4.99 2.17
N ARG A 167 -15.81 4.14 1.28
CA ARG A 167 -14.39 4.21 0.91
C ARG A 167 -14.05 5.44 0.06
N LEU A 168 -14.98 5.94 -0.74
CA LEU A 168 -14.76 7.18 -1.49
C LEU A 168 -14.62 8.36 -0.53
N ASP A 169 -15.52 8.47 0.44
CA ASP A 169 -15.45 9.51 1.47
C ASP A 169 -14.16 9.40 2.29
N ALA A 170 -13.70 8.16 2.54
CA ALA A 170 -12.44 7.92 3.25
C ALA A 170 -11.21 8.38 2.44
N LEU A 171 -11.21 8.20 1.11
CA LEU A 171 -10.17 8.72 0.23
C LEU A 171 -10.15 10.25 0.20
N HIS A 172 -11.33 10.88 0.08
CA HIS A 172 -11.47 12.34 0.14
C HIS A 172 -10.97 12.88 1.48
N TYR A 173 -11.40 12.27 2.59
CA TYR A 173 -10.96 12.65 3.93
C TYR A 173 -9.43 12.55 4.08
N ALA A 174 -8.82 11.51 3.54
CA ALA A 174 -7.37 11.32 3.60
C ALA A 174 -6.61 12.45 2.88
N ILE A 175 -7.14 12.91 1.75
CA ILE A 175 -6.56 14.01 0.95
C ILE A 175 -6.78 15.36 1.65
N ASP A 176 -8.01 15.64 2.12
CA ASP A 176 -8.37 16.91 2.76
C ASP A 176 -7.62 17.16 4.08
N HIS A 177 -7.25 16.08 4.79
CA HIS A 177 -6.57 16.16 6.09
C HIS A 177 -5.09 15.78 6.00
N ALA A 178 -4.55 15.66 4.77
CA ALA A 178 -3.13 15.45 4.55
C ALA A 178 -2.31 16.66 5.04
N GLN A 179 -1.18 16.36 5.66
CA GLN A 179 -0.23 17.36 6.17
C GLN A 179 1.08 17.27 5.39
N GLU A 180 1.88 18.33 5.50
CA GLU A 180 3.19 18.34 4.86
C GLU A 180 4.09 17.22 5.42
N GLY A 181 4.65 16.43 4.51
CA GLY A 181 5.50 15.29 4.86
C GLY A 181 4.75 14.00 5.23
N ASP A 182 3.41 13.98 5.09
CA ASP A 182 2.64 12.75 5.26
C ASP A 182 2.97 11.71 4.18
N LEU A 183 2.91 10.45 4.60
CA LEU A 183 2.83 9.31 3.70
C LEU A 183 1.51 8.59 3.96
N ILE A 184 0.64 8.58 2.96
CA ILE A 184 -0.70 7.99 3.02
C ILE A 184 -0.70 6.68 2.25
N ALA A 185 -0.89 5.57 2.93
CA ALA A 185 -1.00 4.24 2.34
C ALA A 185 -2.47 3.81 2.25
N VAL A 186 -2.99 3.72 1.03
CA VAL A 186 -4.32 3.16 0.74
C VAL A 186 -4.17 1.69 0.45
N ILE A 187 -4.62 0.83 1.35
CA ILE A 187 -4.33 -0.61 1.27
C ILE A 187 -5.59 -1.49 1.21
N GLY A 188 -5.39 -2.71 0.71
CA GLY A 188 -6.41 -3.76 0.63
C GLY A 188 -6.82 -4.09 -0.81
N LYS A 189 -7.17 -3.10 -1.61
CA LYS A 189 -7.70 -3.29 -2.98
C LYS A 189 -6.61 -3.32 -4.06
N GLY A 190 -5.55 -2.52 -3.90
CA GLY A 190 -4.47 -2.46 -4.88
C GLY A 190 -4.98 -2.19 -6.30
N HIS A 191 -4.82 -3.15 -7.19
CA HIS A 191 -5.22 -3.06 -8.61
C HIS A 191 -6.69 -3.42 -8.87
N GLU A 192 -7.49 -3.73 -7.85
CA GLU A 192 -8.90 -4.06 -8.04
C GLU A 192 -9.69 -2.83 -8.51
N ALA A 193 -10.36 -2.95 -9.66
CA ALA A 193 -11.11 -1.87 -10.30
C ALA A 193 -12.62 -1.92 -9.95
N TYR A 194 -12.99 -2.52 -8.82
CA TYR A 194 -14.37 -2.64 -8.39
C TYR A 194 -14.51 -2.66 -6.87
N ARG A 195 -15.70 -2.35 -6.38
CA ARG A 195 -16.16 -2.68 -5.03
C ARG A 195 -17.34 -3.66 -5.10
N ASP A 196 -17.40 -4.58 -4.15
CA ASP A 196 -18.42 -5.63 -4.05
C ASP A 196 -19.27 -5.40 -2.80
N ARG A 197 -20.51 -4.95 -2.99
CA ARG A 197 -21.52 -4.77 -1.96
C ARG A 197 -22.71 -5.68 -2.28
N GLU A 198 -23.09 -6.55 -1.36
CA GLU A 198 -24.22 -7.50 -1.50
C GLU A 198 -24.12 -8.37 -2.76
N GLY A 199 -22.90 -8.73 -3.17
CA GLY A 199 -22.66 -9.51 -4.40
C GLY A 199 -22.74 -8.72 -5.68
N VAL A 200 -23.00 -7.41 -5.61
CA VAL A 200 -23.01 -6.51 -6.76
C VAL A 200 -21.66 -5.81 -6.88
N LYS A 201 -20.97 -6.04 -8.00
CA LYS A 201 -19.72 -5.37 -8.32
C LYS A 201 -20.00 -4.09 -9.09
N THR A 202 -19.52 -2.97 -8.56
CA THR A 202 -19.56 -1.66 -9.21
C THR A 202 -18.14 -1.16 -9.49
N PRO A 203 -17.92 -0.42 -10.59
CA PRO A 203 -16.62 0.17 -10.88
C PRO A 203 -16.10 1.00 -9.69
N PHE A 204 -14.84 0.82 -9.34
CA PHE A 204 -14.17 1.56 -8.27
C PHE A 204 -12.67 1.42 -8.44
N LEU A 205 -12.04 2.35 -9.13
CA LEU A 205 -10.60 2.37 -9.35
C LEU A 205 -9.99 3.50 -8.52
N GLU A 206 -9.36 3.14 -7.40
CA GLU A 206 -8.87 4.10 -6.40
C GLU A 206 -7.95 5.17 -6.99
N ARG A 207 -7.05 4.78 -7.90
CA ARG A 207 -6.14 5.72 -8.55
C ARG A 207 -6.89 6.84 -9.28
N GLU A 208 -7.86 6.48 -10.13
CA GLU A 208 -8.64 7.45 -10.89
C GLU A 208 -9.44 8.36 -9.97
N LEU A 209 -10.10 7.80 -8.93
CA LEU A 209 -10.88 8.56 -7.96
C LEU A 209 -10.03 9.55 -7.16
N ILE A 210 -8.81 9.17 -6.79
CA ILE A 210 -7.86 10.05 -6.09
C ILE A 210 -7.39 11.17 -7.03
N GLU A 211 -7.02 10.85 -8.27
CA GLU A 211 -6.57 11.82 -9.28
C GLU A 211 -7.69 12.82 -9.65
N GLU A 212 -8.92 12.34 -9.85
CA GLU A 212 -10.11 13.16 -10.12
C GLU A 212 -10.39 14.14 -8.97
N TYR A 213 -10.45 13.64 -7.74
CA TYR A 213 -10.71 14.48 -6.56
C TYR A 213 -9.62 15.53 -6.34
N ALA A 214 -8.36 15.18 -6.51
CA ALA A 214 -7.26 16.12 -6.40
C ALA A 214 -7.33 17.24 -7.46
N ALA A 215 -7.73 16.90 -8.68
CA ALA A 215 -7.92 17.86 -9.75
C ALA A 215 -9.11 18.81 -9.48
N GLU A 216 -10.21 18.30 -8.92
CA GLU A 216 -11.40 19.09 -8.58
C GLU A 216 -11.14 20.06 -7.42
N THR A 217 -10.36 19.65 -6.42
CA THR A 217 -10.09 20.43 -5.21
C THR A 217 -8.86 21.33 -5.33
N GLY A 218 -8.08 21.18 -6.40
CA GLY A 218 -6.86 21.98 -6.63
C GLY A 218 -5.74 21.66 -5.64
N VAL A 219 -5.63 20.41 -5.23
CA VAL A 219 -4.54 19.94 -4.37
C VAL A 219 -3.21 20.05 -5.12
N GLU A 220 -2.25 20.78 -4.53
CA GLU A 220 -0.90 21.01 -5.04
C GLU A 220 0.18 20.35 -4.16
#